data_44903588b0d06ae174f811d27d14e0b2
#
_entry.id   44903588b0d06ae174f811d27d14e0b2
#
_cell.length_a   1.000
_cell.length_b   1.000
_cell.length_c   1.000
_cell.angle_alpha   90.00
_cell.angle_beta   90.00
_cell.angle_gamma   90.00
#
_symmetry.space_group_name_H-M   'P 1'
#
loop_
_entity.id
_entity.type
_entity.pdbx_description
1 polymer ?
#
loop_
_entity_poly.entity_id
_entity_poly.type
_entity_poly.pdbx_seq_one_letter_code
_entity_poly.pdbx_strand_id
1 'polypeptide(L)'
;ISSKWINVMKKPQIPETEQARINTLRSLNILDTHPEERFDRLTRMAKRMFDVPIALVSLVDENRQWFKSCLGLNASETSRDISFCGHAILEDKVFCIPDTLEDERFADNPLVLNDPKIRFYAGCPISAPNGHKLGTLCIIDQKPRIFHEEDAQTLADLTAMVEQEIAAVHL
;
A
#
# COMPACT_ATOMS: atom_id res chain seq x y z
N ILE A 1 -16.47 -21.95 -22.41
CA ILE A 1 -16.01 -20.58 -22.18
C ILE A 1 -16.11 -20.32 -20.71
N SER A 2 -14.97 -20.18 -20.09
CA SER A 2 -14.89 -19.91 -18.67
C SER A 2 -15.45 -18.52 -18.37
N SER A 3 -16.45 -18.44 -17.50
CA SER A 3 -17.00 -17.17 -17.00
C SER A 3 -15.97 -16.35 -16.21
N LYS A 4 -14.82 -16.94 -15.89
CA LYS A 4 -13.73 -16.28 -15.15
C LYS A 4 -13.24 -14.98 -15.79
N TRP A 5 -13.38 -14.85 -17.10
CA TRP A 5 -12.82 -13.73 -17.84
C TRP A 5 -13.82 -12.60 -18.09
N ILE A 6 -15.04 -12.75 -17.61
CA ILE A 6 -16.08 -11.71 -17.71
C ILE A 6 -16.00 -10.76 -16.52
N ASN A 7 -15.27 -11.12 -15.48
CA ASN A 7 -15.17 -10.31 -14.29
C ASN A 7 -14.15 -9.19 -14.48
N VAL A 8 -14.65 -7.98 -14.42
CA VAL A 8 -13.83 -6.76 -14.34
C VAL A 8 -13.11 -6.77 -12.98
N MET A 9 -11.91 -6.18 -12.94
CA MET A 9 -11.20 -6.02 -11.67
C MET A 9 -12.12 -5.44 -10.60
N LYS A 10 -11.91 -5.86 -9.36
CA LYS A 10 -12.68 -5.34 -8.24
C LYS A 10 -12.06 -4.04 -7.75
N LYS A 11 -12.83 -2.96 -7.76
CA LYS A 11 -12.43 -1.70 -7.14
C LYS A 11 -12.43 -1.87 -5.62
N PRO A 12 -11.53 -1.17 -4.90
CA PRO A 12 -11.57 -1.18 -3.44
C PRO A 12 -12.89 -0.60 -2.93
N GLN A 13 -13.47 -1.21 -1.90
CA GLN A 13 -14.62 -0.66 -1.22
C GLN A 13 -14.20 0.57 -0.42
N ILE A 14 -15.14 1.50 -0.23
CA ILE A 14 -14.92 2.67 0.60
C ILE A 14 -15.30 2.32 2.05
N PRO A 15 -14.41 2.56 3.04
CA PRO A 15 -14.74 2.30 4.45
C PRO A 15 -15.96 3.12 4.90
N GLU A 16 -16.74 2.57 5.82
CA GLU A 16 -17.87 3.31 6.41
C GLU A 16 -17.41 4.60 7.11
N THR A 17 -16.20 4.60 7.64
CA THR A 17 -15.59 5.73 8.33
C THR A 17 -14.79 6.65 7.41
N GLU A 18 -15.01 6.58 6.11
CA GLU A 18 -14.20 7.28 5.10
C GLU A 18 -14.05 8.77 5.37
N GLN A 19 -15.12 9.47 5.72
CA GLN A 19 -15.04 10.91 5.93
C GLN A 19 -14.12 11.24 7.11
N ALA A 20 -14.24 10.51 8.21
CA ALA A 20 -13.37 10.70 9.38
C ALA A 20 -11.92 10.32 9.05
N ARG A 21 -11.73 9.26 8.28
CA ARG A 21 -10.41 8.83 7.80
C ARG A 21 -9.73 9.92 6.96
N ILE A 22 -10.45 10.47 5.98
CA ILE A 22 -9.94 11.53 5.10
C ILE A 22 -9.65 12.80 5.91
N ASN A 23 -10.52 13.16 6.84
CA ASN A 23 -10.29 14.32 7.71
C ASN A 23 -9.01 14.14 8.53
N THR A 24 -8.78 12.94 9.05
CA THR A 24 -7.56 12.60 9.79
C THR A 24 -6.33 12.73 8.89
N LEU A 25 -6.36 12.12 7.70
CA LEU A 25 -5.25 12.18 6.75
C LEU A 25 -4.91 13.63 6.38
N ARG A 26 -5.91 14.43 6.06
CA ARG A 26 -5.71 15.84 5.67
C ARG A 26 -5.20 16.70 6.81
N SER A 27 -5.60 16.41 8.05
CA SER A 27 -5.14 17.14 9.23
C SER A 27 -3.63 16.99 9.46
N LEU A 28 -3.02 15.93 8.92
CA LEU A 28 -1.60 15.66 9.09
C LEU A 28 -0.72 16.50 8.15
N ASN A 29 -1.29 17.13 7.14
CA ASN A 29 -0.58 17.97 6.16
C ASN A 29 0.62 17.27 5.53
N ILE A 30 0.49 15.98 5.26
CA ILE A 30 1.56 15.15 4.70
C ILE A 30 1.43 14.97 3.17
N LEU A 31 0.19 15.03 2.65
CA LEU A 31 -0.05 14.89 1.22
C LEU A 31 0.63 16.02 0.44
N ASP A 32 1.18 15.68 -0.72
CA ASP A 32 1.83 16.62 -1.64
C ASP A 32 3.05 17.33 -1.03
N THR A 33 3.70 16.69 -0.07
CA THR A 33 4.94 17.21 0.54
C THR A 33 6.16 16.58 -0.12
N HIS A 34 7.33 17.20 0.10
CA HIS A 34 8.59 16.72 -0.45
C HIS A 34 9.01 15.39 0.17
N PRO A 35 9.81 14.57 -0.56
CA PRO A 35 10.43 13.38 0.03
C PRO A 35 11.24 13.73 1.27
N GLU A 36 11.24 12.83 2.26
CA GLU A 36 11.96 13.00 3.51
C GLU A 36 12.72 11.73 3.85
N GLU A 37 13.98 11.89 4.25
CA GLU A 37 14.85 10.75 4.58
C GLU A 37 14.27 9.86 5.68
N ARG A 38 13.57 10.42 6.66
CA ARG A 38 12.97 9.64 7.75
C ARG A 38 11.93 8.62 7.26
N PHE A 39 11.31 8.85 6.09
CA PHE A 39 10.44 7.87 5.42
C PHE A 39 11.22 7.04 4.41
N ASP A 40 12.09 7.67 3.64
CA ASP A 40 12.86 6.99 2.60
C ASP A 40 13.78 5.91 3.16
N ARG A 41 14.32 6.12 4.37
CA ARG A 41 15.13 5.08 5.02
C ARG A 41 14.31 3.82 5.32
N LEU A 42 13.04 3.98 5.65
CA LEU A 42 12.17 2.85 5.99
C LEU A 42 11.77 2.06 4.74
N THR A 43 11.47 2.74 3.63
CA THR A 43 11.22 2.04 2.35
C THR A 43 12.50 1.37 1.85
N ARG A 44 13.64 2.01 2.04
CA ARG A 44 14.95 1.42 1.68
C ARG A 44 15.23 0.16 2.50
N MET A 45 14.95 0.19 3.79
CA MET A 45 15.08 -0.99 4.66
C MET A 45 14.13 -2.10 4.22
N ALA A 46 12.87 -1.78 3.98
CA ALA A 46 11.88 -2.77 3.52
C ALA A 46 12.31 -3.42 2.21
N LYS A 47 12.76 -2.62 1.25
CA LYS A 47 13.23 -3.11 -0.05
C LYS A 47 14.39 -4.10 0.12
N ARG A 48 15.35 -3.79 0.99
CA ARG A 48 16.50 -4.66 1.26
C ARG A 48 16.13 -5.94 2.00
N MET A 49 15.35 -5.79 3.07
CA MET A 49 15.02 -6.93 3.95
C MET A 49 14.22 -8.00 3.22
N PHE A 50 13.35 -7.58 2.30
CA PHE A 50 12.52 -8.49 1.53
C PHE A 50 13.08 -8.82 0.15
N ASP A 51 14.15 -8.15 -0.26
CA ASP A 51 14.75 -8.31 -1.59
C ASP A 51 13.70 -8.18 -2.69
N VAL A 52 12.98 -7.07 -2.66
CA VAL A 52 11.94 -6.74 -3.65
C VAL A 52 12.37 -5.54 -4.48
N PRO A 53 11.88 -5.41 -5.71
CA PRO A 53 12.20 -4.25 -6.55
C PRO A 53 11.47 -2.97 -6.14
N ILE A 54 10.34 -3.06 -5.46
CA ILE A 54 9.50 -1.90 -5.16
C ILE A 54 9.10 -1.91 -3.68
N ALA A 55 9.26 -0.75 -3.02
CA ALA A 55 8.74 -0.51 -1.67
C ALA A 55 8.19 0.91 -1.60
N LEU A 56 7.02 1.08 -0.99
CA LEU A 56 6.28 2.34 -0.97
C LEU A 56 5.71 2.62 0.42
N VAL A 57 5.72 3.91 0.80
CA VAL A 57 4.77 4.44 1.79
C VAL A 57 3.68 5.12 0.95
N SER A 58 2.53 4.49 0.88
CA SER A 58 1.40 4.92 0.07
C SER A 58 0.26 5.40 0.96
N LEU A 59 -0.20 6.62 0.73
CA LEU A 59 -1.31 7.22 1.46
C LEU A 59 -2.55 7.23 0.56
N VAL A 60 -3.67 6.76 1.09
CA VAL A 60 -4.91 6.63 0.31
C VAL A 60 -5.77 7.87 0.55
N ASP A 61 -5.74 8.77 -0.42
CA ASP A 61 -6.58 9.96 -0.47
C ASP A 61 -7.96 9.60 -1.06
N GLU A 62 -8.82 10.58 -1.22
CA GLU A 62 -10.20 10.37 -1.67
C GLU A 62 -10.29 9.64 -3.01
N ASN A 63 -9.48 10.04 -4.00
CA ASN A 63 -9.53 9.48 -5.35
C ASN A 63 -8.18 8.98 -5.87
N ARG A 64 -7.16 8.99 -5.04
CA ARG A 64 -5.79 8.60 -5.45
C ARG A 64 -5.07 7.90 -4.30
N GLN A 65 -4.07 7.10 -4.63
CA GLN A 65 -3.01 6.76 -3.69
C GLN A 65 -1.80 7.64 -4.03
N TRP A 66 -1.26 8.30 -3.03
CA TRP A 66 -0.13 9.21 -3.18
C TRP A 66 1.07 8.67 -2.39
N PHE A 67 2.25 8.69 -3.01
CA PHE A 67 3.43 8.07 -2.42
C PHE A 67 4.28 9.09 -1.66
N LYS A 68 4.29 8.99 -0.34
CA LYS A 68 5.20 9.77 0.51
C LYS A 68 6.64 9.31 0.35
N SER A 69 6.84 8.01 0.11
CA SER A 69 8.13 7.42 -0.20
C SER A 69 7.93 6.36 -1.27
N CYS A 70 8.80 6.36 -2.27
CA CYS A 70 8.64 5.51 -3.45
C CYS A 70 10.00 5.07 -3.97
N LEU A 71 10.25 3.75 -3.92
CA LEU A 71 11.45 3.15 -4.49
C LEU A 71 11.07 2.11 -5.54
N GLY A 72 11.70 2.18 -6.70
CA GLY A 72 11.53 1.19 -7.75
C GLY A 72 10.34 1.42 -8.68
N LEU A 73 9.58 2.47 -8.46
CA LEU A 73 8.43 2.82 -9.27
C LEU A 73 8.55 4.27 -9.72
N ASN A 74 8.32 4.53 -11.00
CA ASN A 74 8.43 5.87 -11.56
C ASN A 74 7.04 6.53 -11.66
N ALA A 75 6.45 6.78 -10.49
CA ALA A 75 5.16 7.45 -10.36
C ALA A 75 5.09 8.12 -9.01
N SER A 76 4.37 9.24 -8.91
CA SER A 76 4.12 9.93 -7.63
C SER A 76 2.76 9.57 -7.05
N GLU A 77 1.84 9.12 -7.87
CA GLU A 77 0.49 8.73 -7.47
C GLU A 77 -0.16 7.85 -8.54
N THR A 78 -1.22 7.15 -8.16
CA THR A 78 -2.09 6.42 -9.08
C THR A 78 -3.54 6.58 -8.62
N SER A 79 -4.49 6.22 -9.49
CA SER A 79 -5.90 6.22 -9.13
C SER A 79 -6.17 5.25 -7.97
N ARG A 80 -7.03 5.66 -7.05
CA ARG A 80 -7.48 4.81 -5.96
C ARG A 80 -8.22 3.57 -6.45
N ASP A 81 -8.96 3.69 -7.54
CA ASP A 81 -9.77 2.58 -8.09
C ASP A 81 -8.95 1.36 -8.50
N ILE A 82 -7.70 1.57 -8.90
CA ILE A 82 -6.79 0.49 -9.26
C ILE A 82 -5.82 0.14 -8.14
N SER A 83 -5.89 0.80 -6.99
CA SER A 83 -4.90 0.65 -5.92
C SER A 83 -5.10 -0.65 -5.14
N PHE A 84 -4.00 -1.33 -4.87
CA PHE A 84 -3.94 -2.44 -3.92
C PHE A 84 -4.09 -1.91 -2.49
N CYS A 85 -3.51 -0.73 -2.23
CA CYS A 85 -3.56 -0.10 -0.91
C CYS A 85 -4.99 0.26 -0.49
N GLY A 86 -5.86 0.59 -1.44
CA GLY A 86 -7.27 0.83 -1.16
C GLY A 86 -7.97 -0.40 -0.58
N HIS A 87 -7.57 -1.59 -1.00
CA HIS A 87 -8.05 -2.85 -0.40
C HIS A 87 -7.42 -3.09 0.96
N ALA A 88 -6.12 -2.83 1.07
CA ALA A 88 -5.35 -3.11 2.29
C ALA A 88 -5.83 -2.29 3.49
N ILE A 89 -6.26 -1.05 3.30
CA ILE A 89 -6.74 -0.20 4.40
C ILE A 89 -8.05 -0.69 5.02
N LEU A 90 -8.73 -1.64 4.39
CA LEU A 90 -9.92 -2.27 4.94
C LEU A 90 -9.58 -3.37 5.94
N GLU A 91 -8.31 -3.76 6.01
CA GLU A 91 -7.84 -4.84 6.86
C GLU A 91 -7.18 -4.30 8.14
N ASP A 92 -7.14 -5.15 9.18
CA ASP A 92 -6.42 -4.82 10.43
C ASP A 92 -5.01 -5.39 10.44
N LYS A 93 -4.72 -6.32 9.54
CA LYS A 93 -3.45 -7.03 9.44
C LYS A 93 -2.82 -6.81 8.07
N VAL A 94 -1.62 -7.33 7.89
CA VAL A 94 -0.95 -7.31 6.59
C VAL A 94 -1.84 -7.96 5.54
N PHE A 95 -2.07 -7.24 4.46
CA PHE A 95 -2.82 -7.72 3.30
C PHE A 95 -1.83 -8.25 2.28
N CYS A 96 -1.87 -9.54 2.02
CA CYS A 96 -0.91 -10.20 1.14
C CYS A 96 -1.59 -10.88 -0.04
N ILE A 97 -1.03 -10.67 -1.22
CA ILE A 97 -1.42 -11.35 -2.45
C ILE A 97 -0.16 -12.01 -3.00
N PRO A 98 0.03 -13.32 -2.74
CA PRO A 98 1.25 -14.03 -3.17
C PRO A 98 1.43 -14.11 -4.67
N ASP A 99 0.32 -14.20 -5.42
CA ASP A 99 0.31 -14.25 -6.88
C ASP A 99 -0.95 -13.56 -7.41
N THR A 100 -0.77 -12.39 -8.00
CA THR A 100 -1.90 -11.59 -8.49
C THR A 100 -2.69 -12.27 -9.59
N LEU A 101 -2.05 -13.12 -10.40
CA LEU A 101 -2.74 -13.83 -11.49
C LEU A 101 -3.68 -14.92 -10.98
N GLU A 102 -3.49 -15.37 -9.73
CA GLU A 102 -4.35 -16.35 -9.08
C GLU A 102 -5.45 -15.70 -8.21
N ASP A 103 -5.51 -14.37 -8.19
CA ASP A 103 -6.49 -13.62 -7.40
C ASP A 103 -7.50 -12.92 -8.33
N GLU A 104 -8.75 -13.33 -8.26
CA GLU A 104 -9.80 -12.80 -9.14
C GLU A 104 -9.99 -11.29 -9.02
N ARG A 105 -9.69 -10.71 -7.86
CA ARG A 105 -9.83 -9.27 -7.63
C ARG A 105 -8.80 -8.47 -8.40
N PHE A 106 -7.64 -9.06 -8.72
CA PHE A 106 -6.48 -8.35 -9.25
C PHE A 106 -5.96 -8.87 -10.58
N ALA A 107 -6.37 -10.06 -11.01
CA ALA A 107 -5.81 -10.70 -12.21
C ALA A 107 -5.87 -9.81 -13.46
N ASP A 108 -6.88 -8.97 -13.59
CA ASP A 108 -7.05 -8.04 -14.72
C ASP A 108 -6.84 -6.58 -14.33
N ASN A 109 -6.25 -6.32 -13.17
CA ASN A 109 -5.92 -4.96 -12.73
C ASN A 109 -4.88 -4.34 -13.66
N PRO A 110 -5.01 -3.04 -14.04
CA PRO A 110 -4.05 -2.37 -14.92
C PRO A 110 -2.60 -2.44 -14.42
N LEU A 111 -2.37 -2.43 -13.11
CA LEU A 111 -1.02 -2.52 -12.52
C LEU A 111 -0.45 -3.95 -12.62
N VAL A 112 -1.28 -4.93 -12.92
CA VAL A 112 -0.89 -6.32 -13.14
C VAL A 112 -0.67 -6.58 -14.64
N LEU A 113 -1.55 -6.08 -15.48
CA LEU A 113 -1.49 -6.27 -16.94
C LEU A 113 -0.41 -5.41 -17.58
N ASN A 114 -0.22 -4.19 -17.08
CA ASN A 114 0.75 -3.22 -17.59
C ASN A 114 1.81 -2.98 -16.53
N ASP A 115 2.78 -2.09 -16.82
CA ASP A 115 3.81 -1.74 -15.84
C ASP A 115 3.18 -1.21 -14.55
N PRO A 116 3.70 -1.62 -13.40
CA PRO A 116 4.93 -2.40 -13.16
C PRO A 116 4.75 -3.92 -13.22
N LYS A 117 3.63 -4.45 -13.71
CA LYS A 117 3.35 -5.89 -13.81
C LYS A 117 3.47 -6.58 -12.46
N ILE A 118 2.71 -6.09 -11.50
CA ILE A 118 2.70 -6.62 -10.14
C ILE A 118 2.30 -8.09 -10.15
N ARG A 119 3.11 -8.95 -9.52
CA ARG A 119 2.80 -10.36 -9.32
C ARG A 119 2.66 -10.72 -7.85
N PHE A 120 3.32 -9.97 -6.98
CA PHE A 120 3.25 -10.12 -5.53
C PHE A 120 3.03 -8.76 -4.89
N TYR A 121 2.17 -8.70 -3.88
CA TYR A 121 1.93 -7.51 -3.08
C TYR A 121 1.78 -7.90 -1.61
N ALA A 122 2.42 -7.17 -0.73
CA ALA A 122 2.14 -7.23 0.71
C ALA A 122 2.12 -5.80 1.25
N GLY A 123 1.02 -5.40 1.85
CA GLY A 123 0.85 -4.07 2.43
C GLY A 123 0.35 -4.14 3.86
N CYS A 124 1.03 -3.43 4.75
CA CYS A 124 0.60 -3.31 6.13
C CYS A 124 -0.08 -1.96 6.32
N PRO A 125 -1.34 -1.93 6.81
CA PRO A 125 -2.03 -0.68 7.03
C PRO A 125 -1.29 0.22 8.02
N ILE A 126 -1.21 1.50 7.70
CA ILE A 126 -0.65 2.55 8.56
C ILE A 126 -1.80 3.18 9.31
N SER A 127 -1.77 3.12 10.65
CA SER A 127 -2.81 3.70 11.49
C SER A 127 -2.36 5.04 12.05
N ALA A 128 -3.26 6.02 12.02
CA ALA A 128 -3.09 7.26 12.77
C ALA A 128 -3.26 7.00 14.28
N PRO A 129 -2.84 7.92 15.16
CA PRO A 129 -3.03 7.75 16.60
C PRO A 129 -4.48 7.51 17.01
N ASN A 130 -5.45 8.03 16.26
CA ASN A 130 -6.89 7.81 16.50
C ASN A 130 -7.43 6.51 15.88
N GLY A 131 -6.56 5.68 15.27
CA GLY A 131 -6.93 4.37 14.73
C GLY A 131 -7.38 4.36 13.28
N HIS A 132 -7.56 5.50 12.63
CA HIS A 132 -7.93 5.52 11.21
C HIS A 132 -6.76 5.07 10.33
N LYS A 133 -7.08 4.28 9.30
CA LYS A 133 -6.08 3.77 8.35
C LYS A 133 -5.78 4.84 7.31
N LEU A 134 -4.53 5.24 7.22
CA LEU A 134 -4.09 6.32 6.33
C LEU A 134 -3.62 5.80 4.97
N GLY A 135 -3.08 4.61 4.95
CA GLY A 135 -2.46 4.00 3.79
C GLY A 135 -1.69 2.75 4.18
N THR A 136 -0.62 2.46 3.46
CA THR A 136 0.19 1.25 3.72
C THR A 136 1.68 1.51 3.57
N LEU A 137 2.47 0.72 4.32
CA LEU A 137 3.84 0.40 3.91
C LEU A 137 3.73 -0.89 3.10
N CYS A 138 4.10 -0.86 1.84
CA CYS A 138 3.95 -2.04 0.99
C CYS A 138 5.23 -2.40 0.25
N ILE A 139 5.34 -3.70 -0.03
CA ILE A 139 6.40 -4.28 -0.85
C ILE A 139 5.76 -5.00 -2.03
N ILE A 140 6.40 -4.88 -3.19
CA ILE A 140 5.86 -5.35 -4.45
C ILE A 140 6.95 -6.05 -5.24
N ASP A 141 6.61 -7.19 -5.86
CA ASP A 141 7.51 -7.88 -6.76
C ASP A 141 6.82 -8.18 -8.10
N GLN A 142 7.63 -8.36 -9.11
CA GLN A 142 7.20 -8.75 -10.46
C GLN A 142 7.17 -10.27 -10.64
N LYS A 143 7.37 -11.02 -9.58
CA LYS A 143 7.26 -12.48 -9.53
C LYS A 143 6.49 -12.89 -8.28
N PRO A 144 5.75 -14.00 -8.31
CA PRO A 144 5.06 -14.51 -7.13
C PRO A 144 6.05 -14.84 -6.02
N ARG A 145 5.57 -14.73 -4.77
CA ARG A 145 6.37 -15.02 -3.58
C ARG A 145 5.53 -15.74 -2.54
N ILE A 146 6.21 -16.55 -1.74
CA ILE A 146 5.66 -17.10 -0.51
C ILE A 146 5.95 -16.09 0.59
N PHE A 147 4.92 -15.74 1.38
CA PHE A 147 5.03 -14.77 2.46
C PHE A 147 4.66 -15.45 3.77
N HIS A 148 5.63 -15.55 4.68
CA HIS A 148 5.46 -16.24 5.96
C HIS A 148 5.01 -15.29 7.07
N GLU A 149 4.55 -15.82 8.19
CA GLU A 149 4.17 -15.01 9.36
C GLU A 149 5.32 -14.13 9.86
N GLU A 150 6.55 -14.63 9.80
CA GLU A 150 7.73 -13.85 10.19
C GLU A 150 7.92 -12.63 9.27
N ASP A 151 7.64 -12.79 7.98
CA ASP A 151 7.70 -11.70 7.02
C ASP A 151 6.62 -10.65 7.34
N ALA A 152 5.42 -11.10 7.66
CA ALA A 152 4.33 -10.21 8.05
C ALA A 152 4.69 -9.43 9.33
N GLN A 153 5.32 -10.08 10.30
CA GLN A 153 5.76 -9.41 11.53
C GLN A 153 6.84 -8.36 11.23
N THR A 154 7.80 -8.68 10.38
CA THR A 154 8.84 -7.73 9.99
C THR A 154 8.23 -6.51 9.30
N LEU A 155 7.28 -6.74 8.39
CA LEU A 155 6.60 -5.63 7.70
C LEU A 155 5.78 -4.79 8.69
N ALA A 156 5.12 -5.42 9.65
CA ALA A 156 4.37 -4.72 10.70
C ALA A 156 5.29 -3.89 11.59
N ASP A 157 6.47 -4.41 11.94
CA ASP A 157 7.46 -3.69 12.75
C ASP A 157 7.96 -2.44 12.03
N LEU A 158 8.26 -2.54 10.73
CA LEU A 158 8.66 -1.40 9.92
C LEU A 158 7.52 -0.38 9.78
N THR A 159 6.29 -0.87 9.68
CA THR A 159 5.11 0.00 9.59
C THR A 159 4.91 0.78 10.89
N ALA A 160 5.16 0.17 12.04
CA ALA A 160 5.13 0.85 13.33
C ALA A 160 6.13 2.03 13.36
N MET A 161 7.28 1.86 12.73
CA MET A 161 8.26 2.95 12.60
C MET A 161 7.75 4.07 11.71
N VAL A 162 7.06 3.73 10.62
CA VAL A 162 6.41 4.74 9.76
C VAL A 162 5.36 5.51 10.54
N GLU A 163 4.54 4.81 11.32
CA GLU A 163 3.52 5.43 12.17
C GLU A 163 4.12 6.41 13.18
N GLN A 164 5.27 6.07 13.77
CA GLN A 164 5.99 6.95 14.69
C GLN A 164 6.45 8.23 13.98
N GLU A 165 6.96 8.10 12.76
CA GLU A 165 7.39 9.26 11.98
C GLU A 165 6.22 10.16 11.61
N ILE A 166 5.08 9.60 11.28
CA ILE A 166 3.87 10.36 11.00
C ILE A 166 3.41 11.12 12.24
N ALA A 167 3.39 10.47 13.39
CA ALA A 167 2.99 11.08 14.66
C ALA A 167 3.94 12.21 15.09
N ALA A 168 5.22 12.08 14.80
CA ALA A 168 6.25 13.07 15.17
C ALA A 168 6.10 14.42 14.44
N VAL A 169 5.39 14.45 13.30
CA VAL A 169 5.18 15.68 12.52
C VAL A 169 4.44 16.76 13.33
N HIS A 170 3.69 16.35 14.36
CA HIS A 170 2.86 17.26 15.15
C HIS A 170 3.44 17.64 16.50
N LEU A 171 4.68 17.28 16.75
CA LEU A 171 5.36 17.69 17.99
C LEU A 171 6.05 19.07 17.82
#